data_f1f8470df8eee0388aa57a3155848824
#
_entry.id   f1f8470df8eee0388aa57a3155848824
#
_cell.length_a   1.000
_cell.length_b   1.000
_cell.length_c   1.000
_cell.angle_alpha   90.00
_cell.angle_beta   90.00
_cell.angle_gamma   90.00
#
_symmetry.space_group_name_H-M   'P 1'
#
loop_
_entity.id
_entity.type
_entity.pdbx_description
1 polymer ?
#
loop_
_entity_poly.entity_id
_entity_poly.type
_entity_poly.pdbx_seq_one_letter_code
_entity_poly.pdbx_strand_id
1 'polypeptide(L)'
;PQGITRGQRWVSTILVTALCTTIATPLAVAGRYAYDEAHMLGRIFTDKRSGTRPSINYNQDVKAIWAAKRRVNVLLVGADDSKVRNYRAANSMNTDTIMVASINTSNGDTSIFQIPRNTAKMPFPANSPLHKDFPNGFVGKDGDGDNPNYMANEIWSTVSAQYVDRMGATDYPGADALKLATGEALGLKIDYFVMLDIDGLQKLVDALGGVSVNINER
;
A
#
# COMPACT_ATOMS: atom_id res chain seq x y z
N PRO A 1 20.06 -31.35 -59.31
CA PRO A 1 19.78 -30.67 -58.06
C PRO A 1 20.69 -31.23 -57.00
N GLN A 2 21.74 -30.46 -56.60
CA GLN A 2 22.65 -30.88 -55.50
C GLN A 2 21.90 -30.84 -54.19
N GLY A 3 21.67 -32.01 -53.59
CA GLY A 3 21.06 -32.10 -52.27
C GLY A 3 21.94 -31.53 -51.19
N ILE A 4 21.33 -30.78 -50.25
CA ILE A 4 21.99 -30.19 -49.09
C ILE A 4 22.74 -31.28 -48.34
N THR A 5 24.04 -31.12 -48.12
CA THR A 5 24.88 -32.08 -47.44
C THR A 5 24.54 -32.16 -45.93
N ARG A 6 24.83 -33.26 -45.27
CA ARG A 6 24.52 -33.46 -43.84
C ARG A 6 25.18 -32.38 -42.97
N GLY A 7 26.41 -31.92 -43.34
CA GLY A 7 27.08 -30.81 -42.67
C GLY A 7 26.38 -29.47 -42.83
N GLN A 8 25.86 -29.16 -44.02
CA GLN A 8 25.10 -27.91 -44.24
C GLN A 8 23.79 -27.88 -43.46
N ARG A 9 23.12 -29.03 -43.23
CA ARG A 9 21.93 -29.09 -42.37
C ARG A 9 22.26 -28.80 -40.92
N TRP A 10 23.36 -29.32 -40.40
CA TRP A 10 23.81 -29.03 -39.03
C TRP A 10 24.16 -27.54 -38.83
N VAL A 11 24.87 -26.95 -39.74
CA VAL A 11 25.25 -25.53 -39.70
C VAL A 11 23.98 -24.65 -39.77
N SER A 12 23.03 -24.96 -40.67
CA SER A 12 21.79 -24.18 -40.77
C SER A 12 20.94 -24.34 -39.50
N THR A 13 20.89 -25.53 -38.89
CA THR A 13 20.16 -25.73 -37.63
C THR A 13 20.77 -24.91 -36.50
N ILE A 14 22.11 -24.92 -36.36
CA ILE A 14 22.81 -24.14 -35.34
C ILE A 14 22.57 -22.64 -35.53
N LEU A 15 22.66 -22.14 -36.78
CA LEU A 15 22.42 -20.71 -37.08
C LEU A 15 20.96 -20.29 -36.79
N VAL A 16 20.00 -21.12 -37.17
CA VAL A 16 18.59 -20.86 -36.90
C VAL A 16 18.31 -20.89 -35.39
N THR A 17 18.86 -21.88 -34.68
CA THR A 17 18.69 -21.95 -33.22
C THR A 17 19.34 -20.76 -32.53
N ALA A 18 20.55 -20.35 -32.92
CA ALA A 18 21.22 -19.18 -32.38
C ALA A 18 20.42 -17.88 -32.66
N LEU A 19 19.90 -17.74 -33.88
CA LEU A 19 19.06 -16.59 -34.24
C LEU A 19 17.75 -16.58 -33.44
N CYS A 20 17.08 -17.71 -33.29
CA CYS A 20 15.86 -17.83 -32.49
C CYS A 20 16.11 -17.52 -31.01
N THR A 21 17.24 -17.99 -30.43
CA THR A 21 17.55 -17.69 -29.04
C THR A 21 17.92 -16.24 -28.81
N THR A 22 18.66 -15.61 -29.73
CA THR A 22 19.02 -14.18 -29.63
C THR A 22 17.81 -13.24 -29.73
N ILE A 23 16.75 -13.66 -30.43
CA ILE A 23 15.50 -12.87 -30.54
C ILE A 23 14.54 -13.24 -29.38
N ALA A 24 14.37 -14.52 -29.10
CA ALA A 24 13.42 -14.99 -28.12
C ALA A 24 13.79 -14.60 -26.67
N THR A 25 15.10 -14.62 -26.34
CA THR A 25 15.55 -14.30 -24.97
C THR A 25 15.23 -12.86 -24.57
N PRO A 26 15.58 -11.81 -25.32
CA PRO A 26 15.22 -10.46 -24.93
C PRO A 26 13.71 -10.21 -24.94
N LEU A 27 12.96 -10.84 -25.85
CA LEU A 27 11.48 -10.77 -25.85
C LEU A 27 10.87 -11.44 -24.61
N ALA A 28 11.39 -12.59 -24.20
CA ALA A 28 10.93 -13.29 -22.99
C ALA A 28 11.28 -12.48 -21.72
N VAL A 29 12.47 -11.90 -21.67
CA VAL A 29 12.90 -11.03 -20.58
C VAL A 29 12.03 -9.77 -20.51
N ALA A 30 11.85 -9.07 -21.65
CA ALA A 30 11.00 -7.88 -21.72
C ALA A 30 9.54 -8.20 -21.36
N GLY A 31 9.00 -9.33 -21.85
CA GLY A 31 7.66 -9.81 -21.50
C GLY A 31 7.51 -10.12 -20.02
N ARG A 32 8.54 -10.69 -19.40
CA ARG A 32 8.55 -10.95 -17.96
C ARG A 32 8.59 -9.66 -17.15
N TYR A 33 9.43 -8.68 -17.53
CA TYR A 33 9.46 -7.37 -16.89
C TYR A 33 8.10 -6.65 -17.01
N ALA A 34 7.51 -6.62 -18.20
CA ALA A 34 6.20 -6.02 -18.40
C ALA A 34 5.09 -6.73 -17.62
N TYR A 35 5.15 -8.06 -17.51
CA TYR A 35 4.22 -8.85 -16.71
C TYR A 35 4.40 -8.57 -15.21
N ASP A 36 5.63 -8.55 -14.71
CA ASP A 36 5.94 -8.29 -13.31
C ASP A 36 5.54 -6.86 -12.93
N GLU A 37 5.77 -5.86 -13.81
CA GLU A 37 5.35 -4.48 -13.62
C GLU A 37 3.82 -4.35 -13.60
N ALA A 38 3.11 -4.94 -14.56
CA ALA A 38 1.65 -4.93 -14.59
C ALA A 38 1.05 -5.64 -13.36
N HIS A 39 1.65 -6.75 -12.93
CA HIS A 39 1.23 -7.47 -11.73
C HIS A 39 1.51 -6.70 -10.44
N MET A 40 2.63 -6.00 -10.37
CA MET A 40 2.98 -5.13 -9.25
C MET A 40 2.02 -3.93 -9.20
N LEU A 41 1.77 -3.27 -10.32
CA LEU A 41 0.82 -2.16 -10.40
C LEU A 41 -0.60 -2.60 -10.02
N GLY A 42 -1.06 -3.77 -10.45
CA GLY A 42 -2.35 -4.32 -10.07
C GLY A 42 -2.47 -4.69 -8.57
N ARG A 43 -1.35 -4.88 -7.87
CA ARG A 43 -1.33 -5.10 -6.41
C ARG A 43 -1.24 -3.80 -5.63
N ILE A 44 -0.56 -2.79 -6.17
CA ILE A 44 -0.39 -1.48 -5.54
C ILE A 44 -1.63 -0.60 -5.77
N PHE A 45 -2.13 -0.61 -7.00
CA PHE A 45 -3.32 0.16 -7.38
C PHE A 45 -4.51 -0.79 -7.47
N THR A 46 -5.31 -0.83 -6.43
CA THR A 46 -6.52 -1.63 -6.46
C THR A 46 -7.67 -0.79 -7.01
N ASP A 47 -8.41 -1.32 -7.97
CA ASP A 47 -9.62 -0.70 -8.53
C ASP A 47 -10.82 -0.73 -7.57
N LYS A 48 -10.59 -1.20 -6.37
CA LYS A 48 -11.60 -1.50 -5.40
C LYS A 48 -12.17 -0.24 -4.75
N ARG A 49 -13.45 -0.27 -4.47
CA ARG A 49 -14.24 0.86 -3.98
C ARG A 49 -13.81 1.27 -2.58
N SER A 50 -13.77 2.58 -2.33
CA SER A 50 -13.61 3.15 -1.01
C SER A 50 -14.33 4.49 -0.94
N GLY A 51 -15.19 4.68 0.06
CA GLY A 51 -15.93 5.93 0.27
C GLY A 51 -15.04 7.12 0.65
N THR A 52 -13.79 6.86 1.07
CA THR A 52 -12.82 7.88 1.45
C THR A 52 -11.84 8.21 0.31
N ARG A 53 -11.89 7.46 -0.78
CA ARG A 53 -11.01 7.63 -1.94
C ARG A 53 -11.45 8.85 -2.75
N PRO A 54 -10.53 9.70 -3.24
CA PRO A 54 -10.86 10.68 -4.25
C PRO A 54 -11.43 9.97 -5.48
N SER A 55 -12.51 10.50 -6.05
CA SER A 55 -13.02 9.99 -7.32
C SER A 55 -11.97 10.23 -8.41
N ILE A 56 -11.26 9.18 -8.80
CA ILE A 56 -10.31 9.23 -9.90
C ILE A 56 -11.07 8.82 -11.16
N ASN A 57 -11.18 9.74 -12.11
CA ASN A 57 -11.57 9.38 -13.45
C ASN A 57 -10.32 8.84 -14.16
N TYR A 58 -10.27 7.53 -14.43
CA TYR A 58 -9.10 6.86 -15.05
C TYR A 58 -8.70 7.44 -16.42
N ASN A 59 -9.56 8.22 -17.03
CA ASN A 59 -9.28 8.92 -18.28
C ASN A 59 -8.60 10.28 -18.08
N GLN A 60 -8.37 10.70 -16.84
CA GLN A 60 -7.65 11.96 -16.54
C GLN A 60 -6.20 11.67 -16.15
N ASP A 61 -5.31 12.52 -16.67
CA ASP A 61 -3.90 12.50 -16.26
C ASP A 61 -3.80 12.68 -14.72
N VAL A 62 -3.12 11.76 -14.06
CA VAL A 62 -2.87 11.81 -12.61
C VAL A 62 -2.22 13.14 -12.20
N LYS A 63 -1.35 13.70 -13.06
CA LYS A 63 -0.75 15.02 -12.83
C LYS A 63 -1.81 16.13 -12.79
N ALA A 64 -2.83 16.06 -13.64
CA ALA A 64 -3.90 17.05 -13.63
C ALA A 64 -4.78 16.95 -12.37
N ILE A 65 -5.04 15.74 -11.89
CA ILE A 65 -5.79 15.49 -10.64
C ILE A 65 -5.00 16.04 -9.44
N TRP A 66 -3.70 15.82 -9.42
CA TRP A 66 -2.85 16.32 -8.33
C TRP A 66 -2.65 17.83 -8.41
N ALA A 67 -2.49 18.37 -9.62
CA ALA A 67 -2.36 19.84 -9.82
C ALA A 67 -3.61 20.62 -9.38
N ALA A 68 -4.79 19.99 -9.40
CA ALA A 68 -6.03 20.59 -8.88
C ALA A 68 -6.05 20.69 -7.34
N LYS A 69 -5.14 20.02 -6.65
CA LYS A 69 -4.99 20.04 -5.19
C LYS A 69 -3.71 20.75 -4.81
N ARG A 70 -3.74 21.57 -3.77
CA ARG A 70 -2.52 22.17 -3.24
C ARG A 70 -1.62 21.16 -2.53
N ARG A 71 -2.22 20.16 -1.90
CA ARG A 71 -1.54 19.06 -1.20
C ARG A 71 -2.27 17.75 -1.39
N VAL A 72 -1.50 16.68 -1.47
CA VAL A 72 -1.99 15.30 -1.42
C VAL A 72 -1.50 14.68 -0.11
N ASN A 73 -2.43 14.11 0.65
CA ASN A 73 -2.15 13.51 1.93
C ASN A 73 -2.23 11.98 1.81
N VAL A 74 -1.13 11.33 2.12
CA VAL A 74 -0.99 9.87 2.02
C VAL A 74 -0.75 9.31 3.42
N LEU A 75 -1.63 8.41 3.85
CA LEU A 75 -1.41 7.63 5.06
C LEU A 75 -0.40 6.52 4.77
N LEU A 76 0.69 6.50 5.52
CA LEU A 76 1.71 5.47 5.49
C LEU A 76 1.52 4.57 6.69
N VAL A 77 1.32 3.28 6.45
CA VAL A 77 1.05 2.27 7.48
C VAL A 77 2.10 1.19 7.43
N GLY A 78 2.77 0.97 8.56
CA GLY A 78 3.62 -0.20 8.76
C GLY A 78 2.87 -1.26 9.56
N ALA A 79 2.72 -2.45 8.99
CA ALA A 79 2.04 -3.56 9.62
C ALA A 79 3.04 -4.61 10.10
N ASP A 80 2.81 -5.17 11.30
CA ASP A 80 3.59 -6.29 11.84
C ASP A 80 3.08 -7.63 11.28
N ASP A 81 2.84 -7.70 9.99
CA ASP A 81 2.50 -8.94 9.30
C ASP A 81 3.71 -9.45 8.50
N SER A 82 3.97 -10.75 8.60
CA SER A 82 5.03 -11.42 7.86
C SER A 82 4.59 -12.83 7.51
N LYS A 83 4.87 -13.24 6.27
CA LYS A 83 4.64 -14.62 5.82
C LYS A 83 5.39 -15.65 6.67
N VAL A 84 6.52 -15.24 7.22
CA VAL A 84 7.41 -16.09 8.02
C VAL A 84 6.85 -16.33 9.42
N ARG A 85 6.11 -15.36 9.99
CA ARG A 85 5.58 -15.44 11.36
C ARG A 85 4.19 -16.07 11.46
N ASN A 86 3.56 -16.46 10.34
CA ASN A 86 2.23 -17.10 10.29
C ASN A 86 1.08 -16.30 10.94
N TYR A 87 1.23 -14.98 11.17
CA TYR A 87 0.20 -14.10 11.73
C TYR A 87 -0.89 -13.71 10.71
N ARG A 88 -1.24 -14.63 9.81
CA ARG A 88 -2.20 -14.41 8.73
C ARG A 88 -3.66 -14.59 9.12
N ALA A 89 -4.06 -14.28 10.31
CA ALA A 89 -5.47 -13.98 10.48
C ALA A 89 -5.69 -12.55 9.97
N ALA A 90 -6.40 -12.37 8.87
CA ALA A 90 -6.68 -11.07 8.23
C ALA A 90 -7.29 -10.02 9.20
N ASN A 91 -7.63 -10.43 10.40
CA ASN A 91 -8.28 -9.66 11.45
C ASN A 91 -7.37 -9.36 12.65
N SER A 92 -6.09 -9.72 12.63
CA SER A 92 -5.16 -9.50 13.76
C SER A 92 -3.94 -8.66 13.40
N MET A 93 -4.00 -7.93 12.30
CA MET A 93 -2.91 -7.08 11.83
C MET A 93 -2.87 -5.79 12.65
N ASN A 94 -1.80 -5.61 13.42
CA ASN A 94 -1.54 -4.36 14.13
C ASN A 94 -0.76 -3.40 13.24
N THR A 95 -1.17 -2.13 13.29
CA THR A 95 -0.50 -1.07 12.54
C THR A 95 0.47 -0.32 13.46
N ASP A 96 1.70 -0.82 13.54
CA ASP A 96 2.70 -0.30 14.48
C ASP A 96 3.33 1.03 14.05
N THR A 97 3.24 1.35 12.78
CA THR A 97 3.65 2.64 12.23
C THR A 97 2.46 3.32 11.57
N ILE A 98 2.14 4.52 12.03
CA ILE A 98 1.06 5.35 11.49
C ILE A 98 1.65 6.72 11.20
N MET A 99 1.81 7.05 9.92
CA MET A 99 2.33 8.35 9.49
C MET A 99 1.47 8.93 8.38
N VAL A 100 1.44 10.25 8.27
CA VAL A 100 0.81 10.95 7.15
C VAL A 100 1.87 11.78 6.45
N ALA A 101 2.09 11.50 5.18
CA ALA A 101 2.89 12.33 4.30
C ALA A 101 1.96 13.32 3.58
N SER A 102 2.13 14.60 3.85
CA SER A 102 1.41 15.68 3.17
C SER A 102 2.34 16.33 2.15
N ILE A 103 2.06 16.10 0.87
CA ILE A 103 2.93 16.44 -0.26
C ILE A 103 2.37 17.66 -0.97
N ASN A 104 3.18 18.71 -1.09
CA ASN A 104 2.85 19.88 -1.90
C ASN A 104 2.96 19.51 -3.39
N THR A 105 1.88 19.65 -4.12
CA THR A 105 1.79 19.20 -5.51
C THR A 105 2.56 20.08 -6.51
N SER A 106 2.90 21.29 -6.11
CA SER A 106 3.62 22.25 -6.99
C SER A 106 5.14 22.06 -6.96
N ASN A 107 5.72 21.70 -5.80
CA ASN A 107 7.17 21.63 -5.62
C ASN A 107 7.66 20.33 -4.98
N GLY A 108 6.74 19.44 -4.56
CA GLY A 108 7.08 18.18 -3.91
C GLY A 108 7.46 18.27 -2.44
N ASP A 109 7.44 19.47 -1.83
CA ASP A 109 7.73 19.63 -0.42
C ASP A 109 6.80 18.77 0.44
N THR A 110 7.39 17.95 1.29
CA THR A 110 6.65 16.95 2.05
C THR A 110 6.81 17.19 3.55
N SER A 111 5.69 17.26 4.24
CA SER A 111 5.63 17.24 5.70
C SER A 111 5.16 15.86 6.15
N ILE A 112 5.85 15.28 7.14
CA ILE A 112 5.50 13.99 7.71
C ILE A 112 5.02 14.18 9.14
N PHE A 113 3.83 13.64 9.45
CA PHE A 113 3.24 13.61 10.78
C PHE A 113 3.17 12.15 11.23
N GLN A 114 3.71 11.86 12.40
CA GLN A 114 3.61 10.53 12.99
C GLN A 114 2.59 10.55 14.13
N ILE A 115 1.71 9.54 14.14
CA ILE A 115 0.79 9.28 15.26
C ILE A 115 1.36 8.09 16.02
N PRO A 116 1.64 8.23 17.33
CA PRO A 116 2.08 7.11 18.15
C PRO A 116 1.05 5.98 18.11
N ARG A 117 1.49 4.74 17.96
CA ARG A 117 0.61 3.58 17.83
C ARG A 117 -0.34 3.39 19.01
N ASN A 118 0.08 3.81 20.19
CA ASN A 118 -0.66 3.73 21.45
C ASN A 118 -1.48 5.00 21.76
N THR A 119 -1.76 5.84 20.76
CA THR A 119 -2.65 6.98 20.94
C THR A 119 -4.06 6.48 21.24
N ALA A 120 -4.57 6.86 22.41
CA ALA A 120 -5.93 6.55 22.82
C ALA A 120 -6.95 7.55 22.26
N LYS A 121 -8.21 7.17 22.26
CA LYS A 121 -9.36 8.04 21.91
C LYS A 121 -9.21 8.71 20.53
N MET A 122 -8.68 7.99 19.56
CA MET A 122 -8.59 8.51 18.18
C MET A 122 -9.97 8.96 17.70
N PRO A 123 -10.12 10.22 17.27
CA PRO A 123 -11.42 10.76 16.91
C PRO A 123 -11.91 10.23 15.57
N PHE A 124 -13.22 10.18 15.38
CA PHE A 124 -13.84 9.98 14.07
C PHE A 124 -14.66 11.22 13.69
N PRO A 125 -14.66 11.66 12.42
CA PRO A 125 -15.49 12.78 11.97
C PRO A 125 -16.97 12.56 12.32
N ALA A 126 -17.65 13.61 12.74
CA ALA A 126 -19.05 13.54 13.15
C ALA A 126 -19.99 12.98 12.06
N ASN A 127 -19.64 13.16 10.80
CA ASN A 127 -20.37 12.63 9.64
C ASN A 127 -19.87 11.25 9.18
N SER A 128 -18.90 10.66 9.90
CA SER A 128 -18.39 9.33 9.54
C SER A 128 -19.34 8.23 10.01
N PRO A 129 -19.37 7.08 9.31
CA PRO A 129 -20.20 5.96 9.71
C PRO A 129 -19.82 5.38 11.08
N LEU A 130 -18.57 5.56 11.53
CA LEU A 130 -18.06 5.06 12.81
C LEU A 130 -18.34 5.99 14.00
N HIS A 131 -18.72 7.23 13.75
CA HIS A 131 -18.97 8.19 14.85
C HIS A 131 -20.11 7.76 15.79
N LYS A 132 -21.11 7.05 15.26
CA LYS A 132 -22.21 6.53 16.09
C LYS A 132 -21.77 5.46 17.07
N ASP A 133 -20.81 4.64 16.68
CA ASP A 133 -20.25 3.56 17.51
C ASP A 133 -19.15 4.10 18.45
N PHE A 134 -18.48 5.18 18.04
CA PHE A 134 -17.36 5.80 18.79
C PHE A 134 -17.53 7.33 18.92
N PRO A 135 -18.59 7.82 19.59
CA PRO A 135 -18.86 9.26 19.68
C PRO A 135 -17.82 10.04 20.48
N ASN A 136 -17.12 9.36 21.39
CA ASN A 136 -16.05 9.93 22.23
C ASN A 136 -14.64 9.56 21.76
N GLY A 137 -14.49 9.18 20.48
CA GLY A 137 -13.28 8.61 19.93
C GLY A 137 -13.23 7.08 20.06
N PHE A 138 -12.20 6.47 19.49
CA PHE A 138 -12.01 5.03 19.49
C PHE A 138 -11.69 4.52 20.90
N VAL A 139 -12.71 4.07 21.60
CA VAL A 139 -12.67 3.53 22.97
C VAL A 139 -13.59 2.33 23.10
N GLY A 140 -13.33 1.47 24.09
CA GLY A 140 -14.21 0.38 24.45
C GLY A 140 -15.58 0.87 24.95
N LYS A 141 -16.55 -0.03 25.03
CA LYS A 141 -17.90 0.28 25.52
C LYS A 141 -17.93 0.74 26.98
N ASP A 142 -16.91 0.39 27.74
CA ASP A 142 -16.65 0.84 29.10
C ASP A 142 -16.14 2.30 29.17
N GLY A 143 -15.76 2.87 28.02
CA GLY A 143 -15.20 4.21 27.93
C GLY A 143 -13.77 4.33 28.42
N ASP A 144 -13.12 3.20 28.75
CA ASP A 144 -11.74 3.17 29.21
C ASP A 144 -10.80 3.55 28.05
N GLY A 145 -10.16 4.71 28.19
CA GLY A 145 -9.21 5.22 27.20
C GLY A 145 -7.84 4.55 27.26
N ASP A 146 -7.55 3.82 28.34
CA ASP A 146 -6.26 3.14 28.52
C ASP A 146 -6.32 1.66 28.10
N ASN A 147 -7.48 1.23 27.59
CA ASN A 147 -7.64 -0.13 27.09
C ASN A 147 -6.79 -0.36 25.83
N PRO A 148 -5.79 -1.25 25.85
CA PRO A 148 -4.86 -1.47 24.74
C PRO A 148 -5.56 -1.95 23.46
N ASN A 149 -6.76 -2.55 23.57
CA ASN A 149 -7.55 -3.00 22.41
C ASN A 149 -8.23 -1.84 21.65
N TYR A 150 -8.12 -0.61 22.17
CA TYR A 150 -8.74 0.59 21.58
C TYR A 150 -7.72 1.72 21.38
N MET A 151 -6.50 1.38 21.06
CA MET A 151 -5.46 2.32 20.64
C MET A 151 -5.41 2.48 19.12
N ALA A 152 -4.68 3.45 18.64
CA ALA A 152 -4.60 3.78 17.22
C ALA A 152 -4.19 2.59 16.33
N ASN A 153 -3.27 1.74 16.81
CA ASN A 153 -2.82 0.53 16.11
C ASN A 153 -3.89 -0.53 15.92
N GLU A 154 -4.95 -0.52 16.76
CA GLU A 154 -6.03 -1.50 16.72
C GLU A 154 -7.22 -1.07 15.84
N ILE A 155 -7.24 0.19 15.36
CA ILE A 155 -8.34 0.66 14.52
C ILE A 155 -8.50 -0.20 13.27
N TRP A 156 -7.39 -0.52 12.60
CA TRP A 156 -7.41 -1.31 11.38
C TRP A 156 -8.03 -2.69 11.60
N SER A 157 -7.50 -3.44 12.56
CA SER A 157 -7.95 -4.80 12.87
C SER A 157 -9.38 -4.82 13.39
N THR A 158 -9.70 -3.97 14.36
CA THR A 158 -11.02 -3.91 14.98
C THR A 158 -12.11 -3.57 13.96
N VAL A 159 -11.88 -2.56 13.09
CA VAL A 159 -12.89 -2.20 12.09
C VAL A 159 -13.01 -3.26 11.01
N SER A 160 -11.90 -3.85 10.58
CA SER A 160 -11.93 -4.95 9.61
C SER A 160 -12.64 -6.21 10.13
N ALA A 161 -12.60 -6.45 11.46
CA ALA A 161 -13.22 -7.62 12.06
C ALA A 161 -14.68 -7.40 12.49
N GLN A 162 -15.01 -6.21 13.01
CA GLN A 162 -16.27 -6.02 13.76
C GLN A 162 -17.19 -4.94 13.17
N TYR A 163 -16.67 -4.03 12.33
CA TYR A 163 -17.41 -2.85 11.84
C TYR A 163 -17.41 -2.73 10.31
N VAL A 164 -17.16 -3.82 9.59
CA VAL A 164 -17.16 -3.84 8.11
C VAL A 164 -18.45 -3.26 7.55
N ASP A 165 -19.59 -3.67 8.09
CA ASP A 165 -20.92 -3.23 7.64
C ASP A 165 -21.13 -1.71 7.79
N ARG A 166 -20.39 -1.06 8.68
CA ARG A 166 -20.45 0.39 8.87
C ARG A 166 -19.74 1.16 7.75
N MET A 167 -18.70 0.56 7.17
CA MET A 167 -17.82 1.24 6.20
C MET A 167 -18.38 1.29 4.77
N GLY A 168 -19.52 0.64 4.52
CA GLY A 168 -20.14 0.59 3.20
C GLY A 168 -19.33 -0.24 2.20
N ALA A 169 -19.43 0.11 0.92
CA ALA A 169 -18.75 -0.64 -0.14
C ALA A 169 -17.25 -0.28 -0.21
N THR A 170 -16.46 -0.90 0.64
CA THR A 170 -14.99 -0.80 0.63
C THR A 170 -14.34 -2.16 0.75
N ASP A 171 -13.18 -2.32 0.12
CA ASP A 171 -12.37 -3.55 0.22
C ASP A 171 -11.31 -3.45 1.31
N TYR A 172 -11.12 -2.25 1.88
CA TYR A 172 -10.15 -1.99 2.94
C TYR A 172 -10.79 -1.16 4.08
N PRO A 173 -11.78 -1.74 4.79
CA PRO A 173 -12.51 -1.02 5.83
C PRO A 173 -11.60 -0.49 6.94
N GLY A 174 -10.57 -1.25 7.33
CA GLY A 174 -9.60 -0.82 8.31
C GLY A 174 -8.75 0.36 7.86
N ALA A 175 -8.32 0.38 6.58
CA ALA A 175 -7.59 1.50 6.00
C ALA A 175 -8.46 2.77 5.96
N ASP A 176 -9.70 2.64 5.53
CA ASP A 176 -10.63 3.77 5.48
C ASP A 176 -10.93 4.32 6.88
N ALA A 177 -11.12 3.45 7.86
CA ALA A 177 -11.30 3.86 9.25
C ALA A 177 -10.07 4.60 9.79
N LEU A 178 -8.88 4.06 9.55
CA LEU A 178 -7.63 4.69 9.98
C LEU A 178 -7.39 6.03 9.28
N LYS A 179 -7.74 6.16 7.99
CA LYS A 179 -7.72 7.44 7.26
C LYS A 179 -8.67 8.47 7.88
N LEU A 180 -9.88 8.05 8.24
CA LEU A 180 -10.86 8.93 8.89
C LEU A 180 -10.34 9.41 10.25
N ALA A 181 -9.86 8.48 11.09
CA ALA A 181 -9.37 8.81 12.42
C ALA A 181 -8.13 9.72 12.39
N THR A 182 -7.13 9.39 11.55
CA THR A 182 -5.91 10.20 11.42
C THR A 182 -6.21 11.55 10.78
N GLY A 183 -7.12 11.57 9.82
CA GLY A 183 -7.54 12.80 9.17
C GLY A 183 -8.22 13.76 10.13
N GLU A 184 -9.13 13.26 10.98
CA GLU A 184 -9.81 14.05 12.00
C GLU A 184 -8.82 14.56 13.04
N ALA A 185 -7.93 13.70 13.53
CA ALA A 185 -6.92 14.09 14.53
C ALA A 185 -5.97 15.18 14.04
N LEU A 186 -5.64 15.19 12.74
CA LEU A 186 -4.72 16.17 12.14
C LEU A 186 -5.42 17.35 11.46
N GLY A 187 -6.76 17.35 11.36
CA GLY A 187 -7.50 18.33 10.58
C GLY A 187 -7.22 18.24 9.08
N LEU A 188 -6.90 17.05 8.56
CA LEU A 188 -6.51 16.80 7.18
C LEU A 188 -7.47 15.82 6.50
N LYS A 189 -7.76 16.04 5.22
CA LYS A 189 -8.38 15.00 4.40
C LYS A 189 -7.30 14.07 3.87
N ILE A 190 -7.34 12.81 4.26
CA ILE A 190 -6.39 11.80 3.77
C ILE A 190 -6.90 11.25 2.43
N ASP A 191 -6.09 11.35 1.39
CA ASP A 191 -6.46 10.97 0.03
C ASP A 191 -6.21 9.49 -0.24
N TYR A 192 -5.01 9.01 0.09
CA TYR A 192 -4.54 7.67 -0.23
C TYR A 192 -3.94 7.01 1.01
N PHE A 193 -3.73 5.71 0.91
CA PHE A 193 -2.88 5.00 1.86
C PHE A 193 -1.86 4.12 1.14
N VAL A 194 -0.75 3.89 1.79
CA VAL A 194 0.26 2.89 1.44
C VAL A 194 0.51 2.06 2.68
N MET A 195 0.39 0.76 2.54
CA MET A 195 0.71 -0.18 3.61
C MET A 195 1.91 -1.03 3.21
N LEU A 196 2.85 -1.14 4.12
CA LEU A 196 4.01 -2.03 4.00
C LEU A 196 3.99 -3.00 5.18
N ASP A 197 4.01 -4.28 4.88
CA ASP A 197 4.38 -5.32 5.82
C ASP A 197 5.92 -5.47 5.87
N ILE A 198 6.42 -6.31 6.76
CA ILE A 198 7.87 -6.54 6.91
C ILE A 198 8.48 -7.07 5.61
N ASP A 199 7.79 -7.99 4.93
CA ASP A 199 8.26 -8.56 3.66
C ASP A 199 8.27 -7.50 2.53
N GLY A 200 7.29 -6.60 2.52
CA GLY A 200 7.21 -5.48 1.58
C GLY A 200 8.31 -4.45 1.82
N LEU A 201 8.60 -4.14 3.09
CA LEU A 201 9.69 -3.24 3.45
C LEU A 201 11.04 -3.82 3.01
N GLN A 202 11.30 -5.10 3.24
CA GLN A 202 12.52 -5.75 2.79
C GLN A 202 12.69 -5.63 1.27
N LYS A 203 11.64 -5.96 0.51
CA LYS A 203 11.67 -5.84 -0.95
C LYS A 203 11.89 -4.41 -1.44
N LEU A 204 11.30 -3.43 -0.75
CA LEU A 204 11.51 -2.02 -1.07
C LEU A 204 12.97 -1.62 -0.85
N VAL A 205 13.55 -2.02 0.29
CA VAL A 205 14.97 -1.76 0.60
C VAL A 205 15.89 -2.42 -0.43
N ASP A 206 15.62 -3.69 -0.79
CA ASP A 206 16.39 -4.40 -1.81
C ASP A 206 16.30 -3.71 -3.18
N ALA A 207 15.12 -3.24 -3.58
CA ALA A 207 14.90 -2.53 -4.83
C ALA A 207 15.63 -1.17 -4.90
N LEU A 208 15.85 -0.53 -3.74
CA LEU A 208 16.61 0.71 -3.62
C LEU A 208 18.15 0.48 -3.54
N GLY A 209 18.59 -0.77 -3.56
CA GLY A 209 20.03 -1.10 -3.44
C GLY A 209 20.53 -1.12 -1.99
N GLY A 210 19.64 -1.22 -1.04
CA GLY A 210 19.94 -1.21 0.39
C GLY A 210 19.81 0.16 1.04
N VAL A 211 19.93 0.19 2.36
CA VAL A 211 19.98 1.41 3.18
C VAL A 211 21.20 1.36 4.10
N SER A 212 21.89 2.49 4.26
CA SER A 212 22.99 2.60 5.21
C SER A 212 22.43 2.89 6.61
N VAL A 213 22.71 2.01 7.55
CA VAL A 213 22.31 2.15 8.94
C VAL A 213 23.57 2.36 9.80
N ASN A 214 23.59 3.43 10.58
CA ASN A 214 24.65 3.64 11.56
C ASN A 214 24.26 2.92 12.86
N ILE A 215 25.00 1.91 13.23
CA ILE A 215 24.80 1.15 14.48
C ILE A 215 25.81 1.68 15.49
N ASN A 216 25.32 2.40 16.49
CA ASN A 216 26.15 2.88 17.61
C ASN A 216 26.22 1.79 18.68
N GLU A 217 26.83 0.64 18.35
CA GLU A 217 27.14 -0.37 19.34
C GLU A 217 28.55 -0.16 19.90
N ARG A 218 28.68 -0.43 21.22
CA ARG A 218 29.94 -0.60 21.92
C ARG A 218 30.10 -2.04 22.36
#